data_74eea56d941c12fc3c1fbf5375b3182f
#
_entry.id   74eea56d941c12fc3c1fbf5375b3182f
#
_cell.length_a   1.000
_cell.length_b   1.000
_cell.length_c   1.000
_cell.angle_alpha   90.00
_cell.angle_beta   90.00
_cell.angle_gamma   90.00
#
_symmetry.space_group_name_H-M   'P 1'
#
loop_
_entity.id
_entity.type
_entity.pdbx_description
1 polymer ?
#
loop_
_entity_poly.entity_id
_entity_poly.type
_entity_poly.pdbx_seq_one_letter_code
_entity_poly.pdbx_strand_id
1 'polypeptide(L)'
;MFDLTDATVAYVDALVGLFFVFGVAIILYSLDDVFVDIIYWVMRFSGTIRAERSQLSEQALLEQPQRPLAVMVPAWREEAVIYEMLKTNAVHSATTVFFVGAYPNDAATQREVLRAAAERPENIRLVIGPHNGPTTKADCLNAIIAEIGEYEKTANIKFEGFVLHDSEDVIHPLEFPLFSALIATFDFIQIPVYSFRRTLLQMTAGTYMDEFAEFHNKDLFVRQRLTGIVPCAGVAACFSRRAIEALKSWRRGEVFDPIALTEDYDVAFAMKSLGLKAAFALNEAPYTLDIPRGADQVQRIAEPLAIATRENFPSDYRAAYRQRARWLLGIGFQGASKLGWGNTLTEKIFFLRDRKGILSGIIAVVAYFLAFNAVAILVLGTLSEEWRIAGYAMLDPTLRVVFFVNILLLINRLVQRMIFTRSIYGFGQGLMAAPRVVFSNLINFSAGLRALYIFVWRHKARGEPLSWDKTSHTIPNHNVEAAQT
;
A
#
# COMPACT_ATOMS: atom_id res chain seq x y z
N MET A 1 -7.18 -31.17 47.81
CA MET A 1 -7.17 -29.73 48.00
C MET A 1 -6.04 -29.23 47.12
N PHE A 2 -6.34 -28.67 45.96
CA PHE A 2 -5.28 -28.04 45.12
C PHE A 2 -4.77 -26.84 45.92
N ASP A 3 -3.49 -26.84 46.25
CA ASP A 3 -2.85 -25.71 46.89
C ASP A 3 -2.77 -24.56 45.88
N LEU A 4 -3.10 -23.35 46.28
CA LEU A 4 -2.99 -22.14 45.42
C LEU A 4 -1.57 -22.00 44.87
N THR A 5 -0.57 -22.40 45.62
CA THR A 5 0.85 -22.42 45.25
C THR A 5 1.11 -23.32 44.05
N ASP A 6 0.53 -24.55 44.02
CA ASP A 6 0.68 -25.49 42.91
C ASP A 6 0.02 -24.95 41.65
N ALA A 7 -1.14 -24.30 41.75
CA ALA A 7 -1.83 -23.68 40.61
C ALA A 7 -1.05 -22.50 40.04
N THR A 8 -0.45 -21.66 40.87
CA THR A 8 0.35 -20.51 40.46
C THR A 8 1.63 -20.96 39.73
N VAL A 9 2.32 -21.97 40.26
CA VAL A 9 3.51 -22.54 39.63
C VAL A 9 3.14 -23.16 38.27
N ALA A 10 2.10 -24.01 38.23
CA ALA A 10 1.66 -24.61 36.95
C ALA A 10 1.26 -23.58 35.90
N TYR A 11 0.62 -22.48 36.32
CA TYR A 11 0.28 -21.36 35.43
C TYR A 11 1.53 -20.68 34.84
N VAL A 12 2.50 -20.34 35.70
CA VAL A 12 3.74 -19.70 35.26
C VAL A 12 4.57 -20.63 34.36
N ASP A 13 4.66 -21.92 34.69
CA ASP A 13 5.36 -22.90 33.84
C ASP A 13 4.72 -23.03 32.47
N ALA A 14 3.39 -23.05 32.40
CA ALA A 14 2.68 -23.04 31.10
C ALA A 14 2.99 -21.76 30.30
N LEU A 15 3.02 -20.61 30.99
CA LEU A 15 3.42 -19.35 30.34
C LEU A 15 4.86 -19.35 29.85
N VAL A 16 5.80 -19.89 30.61
CA VAL A 16 7.22 -20.04 30.19
C VAL A 16 7.32 -20.83 28.91
N GLY A 17 6.59 -21.96 28.80
CA GLY A 17 6.50 -22.73 27.57
C GLY A 17 5.97 -21.90 26.38
N LEU A 18 4.89 -21.15 26.60
CA LEU A 18 4.31 -20.27 25.57
C LEU A 18 5.27 -19.13 25.19
N PHE A 19 5.93 -18.50 26.15
CA PHE A 19 6.93 -17.47 25.89
C PHE A 19 8.08 -17.99 25.02
N PHE A 20 8.56 -19.20 25.28
CA PHE A 20 9.61 -19.79 24.50
C PHE A 20 9.14 -20.05 23.05
N VAL A 21 8.02 -20.77 22.88
CA VAL A 21 7.49 -21.14 21.56
C VAL A 21 7.17 -19.90 20.72
N PHE A 22 6.38 -18.97 21.28
CA PHE A 22 6.01 -17.76 20.54
C PHE A 22 7.16 -16.76 20.41
N GLY A 23 8.06 -16.70 21.40
CA GLY A 23 9.27 -15.87 21.30
C GLY A 23 10.16 -16.32 20.14
N VAL A 24 10.39 -17.62 19.99
CA VAL A 24 11.13 -18.17 18.83
C VAL A 24 10.34 -17.94 17.52
N ALA A 25 9.03 -18.14 17.54
CA ALA A 25 8.19 -17.87 16.37
C ALA A 25 8.26 -16.41 15.91
N ILE A 26 8.27 -15.43 16.84
CA ILE A 26 8.42 -14.00 16.52
C ILE A 26 9.81 -13.72 15.94
N ILE A 27 10.86 -14.33 16.49
CA ILE A 27 12.22 -14.19 15.94
C ILE A 27 12.24 -14.67 14.48
N LEU A 28 11.77 -15.89 14.23
CA LEU A 28 11.72 -16.46 12.86
C LEU A 28 10.85 -15.62 11.92
N TYR A 29 9.72 -15.14 12.41
CA TYR A 29 8.81 -14.26 11.67
C TYR A 29 9.46 -12.93 11.27
N SER A 30 10.38 -12.41 12.07
CA SER A 30 11.03 -11.11 11.88
C SER A 30 12.31 -11.17 11.03
N LEU A 31 12.82 -12.36 10.69
CA LEU A 31 14.10 -12.49 9.99
C LEU A 31 14.12 -11.79 8.63
N ASP A 32 13.05 -11.87 7.87
CA ASP A 32 12.95 -11.21 6.57
C ASP A 32 12.83 -9.68 6.70
N ASP A 33 12.22 -9.17 7.79
CA ASP A 33 12.21 -7.74 8.09
C ASP A 33 13.64 -7.24 8.35
N VAL A 34 14.39 -7.95 9.20
CA VAL A 34 15.81 -7.64 9.48
C VAL A 34 16.66 -7.75 8.20
N PHE A 35 16.43 -8.76 7.39
CA PHE A 35 17.12 -8.94 6.11
C PHE A 35 16.91 -7.71 5.20
N VAL A 36 15.66 -7.27 5.02
CA VAL A 36 15.34 -6.09 4.20
C VAL A 36 15.97 -4.84 4.79
N ASP A 37 15.91 -4.67 6.12
CA ASP A 37 16.50 -3.52 6.81
C ASP A 37 18.02 -3.44 6.59
N ILE A 38 18.73 -4.55 6.76
CA ILE A 38 20.20 -4.62 6.53
C ILE A 38 20.51 -4.25 5.09
N ILE A 39 19.85 -4.88 4.11
CA ILE A 39 20.11 -4.62 2.69
C ILE A 39 19.83 -3.15 2.37
N TYR A 40 18.71 -2.59 2.87
CA TYR A 40 18.41 -1.17 2.65
C TYR A 40 19.51 -0.25 3.17
N TRP A 41 19.96 -0.45 4.39
CA TRP A 41 21.00 0.41 4.98
C TRP A 41 22.35 0.23 4.28
N VAL A 42 22.71 -0.99 3.87
CA VAL A 42 23.88 -1.23 3.02
C VAL A 42 23.77 -0.45 1.71
N MET A 43 22.64 -0.55 1.01
CA MET A 43 22.38 0.21 -0.23
C MET A 43 22.38 1.73 0.01
N ARG A 44 21.89 2.17 1.17
CA ARG A 44 21.87 3.60 1.53
C ARG A 44 23.28 4.17 1.78
N PHE A 45 24.10 3.44 2.53
CA PHE A 45 25.46 3.87 2.85
C PHE A 45 26.44 3.70 1.67
N SER A 46 26.24 2.72 0.81
CA SER A 46 27.02 2.56 -0.42
C SER A 46 26.68 3.58 -1.52
N GLY A 47 25.67 4.41 -1.32
CA GLY A 47 25.18 5.35 -2.34
C GLY A 47 24.30 4.74 -3.44
N THR A 48 24.06 3.43 -3.41
CA THR A 48 23.26 2.73 -4.43
C THR A 48 21.86 3.30 -4.55
N ILE A 49 21.17 3.57 -3.42
CA ILE A 49 19.82 4.16 -3.44
C ILE A 49 19.85 5.56 -4.07
N ARG A 50 20.89 6.35 -3.80
CA ARG A 50 21.01 7.68 -4.40
C ARG A 50 21.18 7.62 -5.92
N ALA A 51 21.88 6.61 -6.41
CA ALA A 51 22.06 6.38 -7.85
C ALA A 51 20.79 5.84 -8.53
N GLU A 52 19.98 5.08 -7.82
CA GLU A 52 18.70 4.53 -8.32
C GLU A 52 17.54 5.53 -8.24
N ARG A 53 17.62 6.54 -7.36
CA ARG A 53 16.64 7.63 -7.35
C ARG A 53 16.78 8.43 -8.63
N SER A 54 15.68 8.65 -9.33
CA SER A 54 15.67 9.60 -10.45
C SER A 54 16.03 11.00 -9.91
N GLN A 55 16.96 11.66 -10.56
CA GLN A 55 17.42 13.01 -10.18
C GLN A 55 17.01 14.03 -11.24
N LEU A 56 15.90 13.77 -11.94
CA LEU A 56 15.39 14.70 -12.94
C LEU A 56 14.84 15.93 -12.23
N SER A 57 15.39 17.10 -12.55
CA SER A 57 14.86 18.35 -12.05
C SER A 57 13.49 18.66 -12.65
N GLU A 58 12.70 19.51 -12.00
CA GLU A 58 11.45 20.01 -12.53
C GLU A 58 11.62 20.56 -13.94
N GLN A 59 12.63 21.40 -14.16
CA GLN A 59 12.93 21.95 -15.45
C GLN A 59 13.21 20.87 -16.51
N ALA A 60 14.04 19.88 -16.18
CA ALA A 60 14.33 18.77 -17.09
C ALA A 60 13.09 17.92 -17.42
N LEU A 61 12.15 17.77 -16.47
CA LEU A 61 10.89 17.06 -16.70
C LEU A 61 9.93 17.84 -17.62
N LEU A 62 9.88 19.15 -17.48
CA LEU A 62 8.97 20.01 -18.26
C LEU A 62 9.50 20.38 -19.66
N GLU A 63 10.82 20.51 -19.82
CA GLU A 63 11.43 20.86 -21.11
C GLU A 63 11.49 19.72 -22.14
N GLN A 64 11.42 18.45 -21.68
CA GLN A 64 11.41 17.32 -22.60
C GLN A 64 10.07 17.17 -23.33
N PRO A 65 10.05 16.64 -24.58
CA PRO A 65 8.82 16.35 -25.29
C PRO A 65 7.92 15.41 -24.49
N GLN A 66 6.69 15.86 -24.21
CA GLN A 66 5.72 15.06 -23.46
C GLN A 66 5.09 14.00 -24.38
N ARG A 67 5.13 12.74 -23.93
CA ARG A 67 4.54 11.60 -24.66
C ARG A 67 3.06 11.52 -24.36
N PRO A 68 2.23 11.10 -25.34
CA PRO A 68 0.81 10.89 -25.09
C PRO A 68 0.56 9.78 -24.04
N LEU A 69 -0.20 10.12 -23.01
CA LEU A 69 -0.57 9.21 -21.91
C LEU A 69 -2.09 9.07 -21.81
N ALA A 70 -2.56 7.83 -21.66
CA ALA A 70 -3.96 7.54 -21.33
C ALA A 70 -4.07 7.25 -19.83
N VAL A 71 -4.85 8.02 -19.10
CA VAL A 71 -5.12 7.79 -17.67
C VAL A 71 -6.39 6.99 -17.52
N MET A 72 -6.31 5.84 -16.90
CA MET A 72 -7.42 4.91 -16.67
C MET A 72 -7.95 5.10 -15.25
N VAL A 73 -9.22 5.50 -15.12
CA VAL A 73 -9.89 5.75 -13.85
C VAL A 73 -11.16 4.89 -13.77
N PRO A 74 -11.12 3.74 -13.11
CA PRO A 74 -12.32 2.93 -12.88
C PRO A 74 -13.19 3.55 -11.78
N ALA A 75 -14.48 3.76 -12.06
CA ALA A 75 -15.40 4.43 -11.16
C ALA A 75 -16.72 3.64 -10.98
N TRP A 76 -17.09 3.33 -9.75
CA TRP A 76 -18.35 2.73 -9.36
C TRP A 76 -18.93 3.42 -8.14
N ARG A 77 -20.04 4.17 -8.32
CA ARG A 77 -20.67 5.01 -7.28
C ARG A 77 -19.70 6.00 -6.68
N GLU A 78 -19.02 6.75 -7.54
CA GLU A 78 -18.02 7.75 -7.18
C GLU A 78 -18.50 9.20 -7.45
N GLU A 79 -19.82 9.41 -7.50
CA GLU A 79 -20.45 10.72 -7.74
C GLU A 79 -20.00 11.79 -6.75
N ALA A 80 -19.60 11.39 -5.53
CA ALA A 80 -19.15 12.31 -4.51
C ALA A 80 -17.74 12.87 -4.72
N VAL A 81 -16.89 12.19 -5.53
CA VAL A 81 -15.45 12.47 -5.60
C VAL A 81 -14.94 12.72 -7.03
N ILE A 82 -15.50 12.03 -8.04
CA ILE A 82 -14.94 11.96 -9.38
C ILE A 82 -14.83 13.32 -10.09
N TYR A 83 -15.80 14.21 -9.93
CA TYR A 83 -15.76 15.52 -10.55
C TYR A 83 -14.57 16.34 -10.06
N GLU A 84 -14.36 16.44 -8.75
CA GLU A 84 -13.26 17.21 -8.17
C GLU A 84 -11.91 16.59 -8.49
N MET A 85 -11.82 15.24 -8.52
CA MET A 85 -10.62 14.51 -8.96
C MET A 85 -10.24 14.91 -10.38
N LEU A 86 -11.17 14.85 -11.32
CA LEU A 86 -10.93 15.21 -12.74
C LEU A 86 -10.61 16.68 -12.90
N LYS A 87 -11.36 17.57 -12.25
CA LYS A 87 -11.14 19.01 -12.29
C LYS A 87 -9.75 19.41 -11.82
N THR A 88 -9.27 18.78 -10.73
CA THR A 88 -7.98 19.09 -10.16
C THR A 88 -6.82 18.53 -10.98
N ASN A 89 -6.95 17.30 -11.50
CA ASN A 89 -5.82 16.58 -12.08
C ASN A 89 -5.72 16.70 -13.61
N ALA A 90 -6.82 16.89 -14.33
CA ALA A 90 -6.80 16.98 -15.80
C ALA A 90 -6.12 18.26 -16.37
N VAL A 91 -5.73 19.17 -15.49
CA VAL A 91 -5.01 20.42 -15.87
C VAL A 91 -3.50 20.22 -16.08
N HIS A 92 -2.94 19.10 -15.60
CA HIS A 92 -1.50 18.95 -15.50
C HIS A 92 -0.77 18.58 -16.79
N SER A 93 -1.47 18.21 -17.85
CA SER A 93 -0.83 17.88 -19.14
C SER A 93 -1.76 17.99 -20.32
N ALA A 94 -1.32 18.68 -21.37
CA ALA A 94 -2.06 18.80 -22.62
C ALA A 94 -2.04 17.51 -23.47
N THR A 95 -1.08 16.62 -23.25
CA THR A 95 -0.93 15.34 -23.98
C THR A 95 -1.55 14.15 -23.27
N THR A 96 -2.26 14.40 -22.17
CA THR A 96 -2.84 13.35 -21.31
C THR A 96 -4.36 13.34 -21.43
N VAL A 97 -4.94 12.16 -21.64
CA VAL A 97 -6.39 11.97 -21.73
C VAL A 97 -6.85 11.01 -20.63
N PHE A 98 -7.83 11.44 -19.84
CA PHE A 98 -8.47 10.67 -18.79
C PHE A 98 -9.64 9.86 -19.37
N PHE A 99 -9.57 8.55 -19.27
CA PHE A 99 -10.64 7.62 -19.61
C PHE A 99 -11.27 7.11 -18.33
N VAL A 100 -12.48 7.58 -18.04
CA VAL A 100 -13.19 7.25 -16.80
C VAL A 100 -14.22 6.16 -17.09
N GLY A 101 -13.96 4.97 -16.58
CA GLY A 101 -14.86 3.83 -16.72
C GLY A 101 -16.01 3.90 -15.72
N ALA A 102 -17.24 3.90 -16.21
CA ALA A 102 -18.46 3.85 -15.39
C ALA A 102 -19.39 2.72 -15.86
N TYR A 103 -20.40 2.42 -15.09
CA TYR A 103 -21.32 1.33 -15.34
C TYR A 103 -22.66 1.83 -15.91
N PRO A 104 -23.36 1.05 -16.77
CA PRO A 104 -24.65 1.45 -17.34
C PRO A 104 -25.71 1.80 -16.28
N ASN A 105 -25.67 1.15 -15.12
CA ASN A 105 -26.58 1.35 -14.00
C ASN A 105 -26.08 2.37 -12.95
N ASP A 106 -25.09 3.21 -13.29
CA ASP A 106 -24.54 4.24 -12.39
C ASP A 106 -24.62 5.64 -13.01
N ALA A 107 -25.85 6.08 -13.26
CA ALA A 107 -26.11 7.38 -13.87
C ALA A 107 -25.63 8.58 -13.04
N ALA A 108 -25.41 8.41 -11.73
CA ALA A 108 -24.93 9.47 -10.86
C ALA A 108 -23.45 9.77 -11.15
N THR A 109 -22.59 8.76 -11.14
CA THR A 109 -21.17 8.88 -11.52
C THR A 109 -21.01 9.38 -12.96
N GLN A 110 -21.81 8.84 -13.91
CA GLN A 110 -21.76 9.28 -15.31
C GLN A 110 -22.01 10.77 -15.46
N ARG A 111 -23.02 11.33 -14.76
CA ARG A 111 -23.33 12.78 -14.80
C ARG A 111 -22.16 13.63 -14.34
N GLU A 112 -21.49 13.25 -13.27
CA GLU A 112 -20.34 14.02 -12.76
C GLU A 112 -19.12 13.95 -13.69
N VAL A 113 -18.90 12.79 -14.33
CA VAL A 113 -17.85 12.66 -15.36
C VAL A 113 -18.19 13.53 -16.59
N LEU A 114 -19.43 13.48 -17.08
CA LEU A 114 -19.87 14.32 -18.22
C LEU A 114 -19.79 15.82 -17.89
N ARG A 115 -20.07 16.20 -16.64
CA ARG A 115 -19.91 17.59 -16.17
C ARG A 115 -18.45 18.03 -16.27
N ALA A 116 -17.51 17.20 -15.80
CA ALA A 116 -16.08 17.49 -15.93
C ALA A 116 -15.61 17.49 -17.39
N ALA A 117 -16.11 16.57 -18.21
CA ALA A 117 -15.80 16.48 -19.63
C ALA A 117 -16.33 17.70 -20.42
N ALA A 118 -17.44 18.31 -20.01
CA ALA A 118 -17.95 19.55 -20.63
C ALA A 118 -17.00 20.74 -20.42
N GLU A 119 -16.25 20.77 -19.31
CA GLU A 119 -15.24 21.81 -19.04
C GLU A 119 -13.91 21.55 -19.78
N ARG A 120 -13.59 20.25 -20.07
CA ARG A 120 -12.34 19.81 -20.71
C ARG A 120 -12.58 18.69 -21.70
N PRO A 121 -13.26 18.98 -22.82
CA PRO A 121 -13.67 17.95 -23.77
C PRO A 121 -12.51 17.27 -24.50
N GLU A 122 -11.34 17.89 -24.54
CA GLU A 122 -10.13 17.32 -25.15
C GLU A 122 -9.42 16.31 -24.22
N ASN A 123 -9.58 16.44 -22.89
CA ASN A 123 -8.80 15.68 -21.91
C ASN A 123 -9.60 14.63 -21.11
N ILE A 124 -10.93 14.65 -21.18
CA ILE A 124 -11.76 13.75 -20.35
C ILE A 124 -12.75 12.99 -21.24
N ARG A 125 -12.79 11.67 -21.08
CA ARG A 125 -13.68 10.75 -21.79
C ARG A 125 -14.42 9.86 -20.82
N LEU A 126 -15.75 9.81 -20.92
CA LEU A 126 -16.57 8.82 -20.24
C LEU A 126 -16.56 7.51 -21.05
N VAL A 127 -16.25 6.41 -20.40
CA VAL A 127 -16.33 5.05 -20.93
C VAL A 127 -17.43 4.29 -20.19
N ILE A 128 -18.43 3.81 -20.90
CA ILE A 128 -19.48 3.00 -20.29
C ILE A 128 -19.15 1.52 -20.54
N GLY A 129 -18.90 0.78 -19.45
CA GLY A 129 -18.62 -0.65 -19.52
C GLY A 129 -19.80 -1.46 -20.07
N PRO A 130 -19.56 -2.68 -20.58
CA PRO A 130 -20.62 -3.51 -21.20
C PRO A 130 -21.58 -4.12 -20.20
N HIS A 131 -21.20 -4.22 -18.92
CA HIS A 131 -21.95 -4.90 -17.86
C HIS A 131 -22.51 -3.91 -16.84
N ASN A 132 -23.66 -4.27 -16.24
CA ASN A 132 -24.13 -3.55 -15.06
C ASN A 132 -23.22 -3.81 -13.86
N GLY A 133 -22.94 -2.76 -13.09
CA GLY A 133 -22.19 -2.87 -11.84
C GLY A 133 -23.03 -3.44 -10.67
N PRO A 134 -22.35 -3.92 -9.60
CA PRO A 134 -20.90 -3.96 -9.49
C PRO A 134 -20.27 -5.16 -10.22
N THR A 135 -19.14 -4.94 -10.90
CA THR A 135 -18.24 -6.01 -11.35
C THR A 135 -16.91 -5.94 -10.56
N THR A 136 -15.78 -6.19 -11.18
CA THR A 136 -14.47 -6.02 -10.58
C THR A 136 -13.77 -4.78 -11.15
N LYS A 137 -12.76 -4.26 -10.44
CA LYS A 137 -11.91 -3.17 -10.95
C LYS A 137 -11.24 -3.58 -12.27
N ALA A 138 -10.80 -4.84 -12.37
CA ALA A 138 -10.19 -5.42 -13.57
C ALA A 138 -11.13 -5.38 -14.79
N ASP A 139 -12.40 -5.74 -14.63
CA ASP A 139 -13.40 -5.72 -15.72
C ASP A 139 -13.59 -4.29 -16.26
N CYS A 140 -13.71 -3.32 -15.35
CA CYS A 140 -13.80 -1.90 -15.73
C CYS A 140 -12.54 -1.41 -16.45
N LEU A 141 -11.34 -1.76 -15.97
CA LEU A 141 -10.08 -1.41 -16.60
C LEU A 141 -9.92 -2.03 -18.01
N ASN A 142 -10.34 -3.28 -18.19
CA ASN A 142 -10.31 -3.92 -19.49
C ASN A 142 -11.25 -3.23 -20.49
N ALA A 143 -12.44 -2.78 -20.03
CA ALA A 143 -13.36 -1.98 -20.86
C ALA A 143 -12.74 -0.62 -21.25
N ILE A 144 -12.07 0.05 -20.30
CA ILE A 144 -11.34 1.29 -20.57
C ILE A 144 -10.26 1.07 -21.63
N ILE A 145 -9.45 0.01 -21.52
CA ILE A 145 -8.38 -0.30 -22.50
C ILE A 145 -8.96 -0.58 -23.89
N ALA A 146 -10.10 -1.24 -23.98
CA ALA A 146 -10.76 -1.47 -25.25
C ALA A 146 -11.19 -0.14 -25.90
N GLU A 147 -11.80 0.77 -25.13
CA GLU A 147 -12.22 2.10 -25.61
C GLU A 147 -11.03 2.98 -25.99
N ILE A 148 -9.91 2.92 -25.26
CA ILE A 148 -8.67 3.62 -25.64
C ILE A 148 -8.25 3.19 -27.05
N GLY A 149 -8.32 1.89 -27.37
CA GLY A 149 -7.99 1.39 -28.71
C GLY A 149 -8.92 1.89 -29.81
N GLU A 150 -10.20 2.09 -29.54
CA GLU A 150 -11.14 2.69 -30.50
C GLU A 150 -10.93 4.21 -30.64
N TYR A 151 -10.67 4.89 -29.52
CA TYR A 151 -10.34 6.32 -29.53
C TYR A 151 -9.07 6.62 -30.33
N GLU A 152 -8.03 5.81 -30.21
CA GLU A 152 -6.79 5.95 -30.99
C GLU A 152 -7.02 5.95 -32.52
N LYS A 153 -7.94 5.07 -32.97
CA LYS A 153 -8.30 4.98 -34.39
C LYS A 153 -9.03 6.23 -34.91
N THR A 154 -9.95 6.76 -34.08
CA THR A 154 -10.79 7.90 -34.43
C THR A 154 -10.07 9.24 -34.32
N ALA A 155 -9.24 9.40 -33.30
CA ALA A 155 -8.48 10.62 -33.03
C ALA A 155 -7.12 10.66 -33.74
N ASN A 156 -6.72 9.59 -34.43
CA ASN A 156 -5.40 9.42 -35.06
C ASN A 156 -4.24 9.75 -34.11
N ILE A 157 -4.35 9.30 -32.87
CA ILE A 157 -3.33 9.43 -31.83
C ILE A 157 -2.89 8.03 -31.40
N LYS A 158 -1.68 7.91 -30.86
CA LYS A 158 -1.18 6.68 -30.29
C LYS A 158 -0.61 6.95 -28.90
N PHE A 159 -1.23 6.41 -27.85
CA PHE A 159 -0.72 6.53 -26.50
C PHE A 159 0.51 5.65 -26.29
N GLU A 160 1.53 6.18 -25.66
CA GLU A 160 2.76 5.46 -25.34
C GLU A 160 2.72 4.87 -23.91
N GLY A 161 1.97 5.50 -23.01
CA GLY A 161 1.80 5.06 -21.63
C GLY A 161 0.34 5.01 -21.18
N PHE A 162 0.03 4.06 -20.29
CA PHE A 162 -1.28 3.81 -19.70
C PHE A 162 -1.15 3.94 -18.20
N VAL A 163 -1.69 5.01 -17.64
CA VAL A 163 -1.53 5.37 -16.24
C VAL A 163 -2.76 4.94 -15.45
N LEU A 164 -2.57 4.34 -14.29
CA LEU A 164 -3.64 3.83 -13.43
C LEU A 164 -3.81 4.74 -12.22
N HIS A 165 -5.05 5.24 -12.04
CA HIS A 165 -5.49 6.02 -10.89
C HIS A 165 -6.86 5.60 -10.38
N ASP A 166 -7.13 5.87 -9.10
CA ASP A 166 -8.45 5.73 -8.49
C ASP A 166 -9.21 7.07 -8.50
N SER A 167 -10.50 7.01 -8.22
CA SER A 167 -11.42 8.16 -8.34
C SER A 167 -11.21 9.29 -7.32
N GLU A 168 -10.38 9.07 -6.30
CA GLU A 168 -10.07 10.01 -5.23
C GLU A 168 -8.61 10.46 -5.19
N ASP A 169 -7.80 10.06 -6.17
CA ASP A 169 -6.38 10.37 -6.19
C ASP A 169 -6.10 11.86 -6.38
N VAL A 170 -5.12 12.35 -5.64
CA VAL A 170 -4.50 13.65 -5.89
C VAL A 170 -3.14 13.42 -6.52
N ILE A 171 -3.06 13.76 -7.79
CA ILE A 171 -1.91 13.49 -8.65
C ILE A 171 -0.92 14.65 -8.55
N HIS A 172 0.36 14.34 -8.39
CA HIS A 172 1.39 15.37 -8.39
C HIS A 172 1.55 15.97 -9.80
N PRO A 173 1.65 17.31 -9.98
CA PRO A 173 1.75 17.93 -11.30
C PRO A 173 2.88 17.42 -12.19
N LEU A 174 3.99 16.97 -11.59
CA LEU A 174 5.13 16.41 -12.33
C LEU A 174 5.05 14.90 -12.55
N GLU A 175 3.95 14.25 -12.19
CA GLU A 175 3.80 12.79 -12.33
C GLU A 175 3.77 12.37 -13.81
N PHE A 176 2.94 13.01 -14.61
CA PHE A 176 2.87 12.70 -16.05
C PHE A 176 4.17 13.05 -16.81
N PRO A 177 4.83 14.19 -16.57
CA PRO A 177 6.18 14.45 -17.07
C PRO A 177 7.19 13.36 -16.68
N LEU A 178 7.16 12.87 -15.43
CA LEU A 178 8.04 11.80 -14.97
C LEU A 178 7.76 10.48 -15.70
N PHE A 179 6.50 10.09 -15.84
CA PHE A 179 6.13 8.91 -16.61
C PHE A 179 6.54 9.05 -18.07
N SER A 180 6.32 10.21 -18.68
CA SER A 180 6.75 10.51 -20.05
C SER A 180 8.26 10.33 -20.25
N ALA A 181 9.06 10.75 -19.27
CA ALA A 181 10.51 10.59 -19.29
C ALA A 181 10.96 9.14 -19.23
N LEU A 182 10.32 8.36 -18.38
CA LEU A 182 10.78 7.02 -18.01
C LEU A 182 10.21 5.91 -18.91
N ILE A 183 9.04 6.11 -19.53
CA ILE A 183 8.33 5.08 -20.30
C ILE A 183 9.07 4.61 -21.55
N ALA A 184 10.01 5.40 -22.05
CA ALA A 184 10.89 4.99 -23.14
C ALA A 184 11.88 3.87 -22.75
N THR A 185 12.20 3.77 -21.46
CA THR A 185 13.21 2.85 -20.93
C THR A 185 12.59 1.67 -20.18
N PHE A 186 11.48 1.92 -19.50
CA PHE A 186 10.81 0.95 -18.65
C PHE A 186 9.41 0.63 -19.18
N ASP A 187 8.99 -0.61 -18.98
CA ASP A 187 7.67 -1.09 -19.40
C ASP A 187 6.61 -0.90 -18.32
N PHE A 188 7.04 -0.85 -17.09
CA PHE A 188 6.21 -0.59 -15.92
C PHE A 188 6.94 0.35 -14.96
N ILE A 189 6.24 1.40 -14.54
CA ILE A 189 6.77 2.39 -13.62
C ILE A 189 5.77 2.56 -12.49
N GLN A 190 6.22 2.34 -11.25
CA GLN A 190 5.48 2.67 -10.03
C GLN A 190 6.17 3.85 -9.36
N ILE A 191 5.43 4.89 -9.04
CA ILE A 191 5.90 5.96 -8.15
C ILE A 191 5.31 5.80 -6.75
N PRO A 192 5.82 6.53 -5.74
CA PRO A 192 5.30 6.41 -4.39
C PRO A 192 3.82 6.78 -4.27
N VAL A 193 3.13 6.06 -3.38
CA VAL A 193 1.78 6.38 -2.93
C VAL A 193 1.86 6.71 -1.45
N TYR A 194 1.33 7.87 -1.05
CA TYR A 194 1.33 8.30 0.34
C TYR A 194 -0.08 8.68 0.79
N SER A 195 -0.38 8.41 2.06
CA SER A 195 -1.58 8.96 2.69
C SER A 195 -1.46 10.49 2.83
N PHE A 196 -2.57 11.20 2.78
CA PHE A 196 -2.58 12.57 3.28
C PHE A 196 -2.14 12.61 4.73
N ARG A 197 -1.48 13.71 5.12
CA ARG A 197 -1.09 13.95 6.51
C ARG A 197 -2.35 13.98 7.38
N ARG A 198 -2.30 13.30 8.52
CA ARG A 198 -3.39 13.23 9.49
C ARG A 198 -2.99 13.90 10.80
N THR A 199 -3.97 14.25 11.61
CA THR A 199 -3.68 14.71 12.97
C THR A 199 -3.04 13.59 13.79
N LEU A 200 -2.28 13.94 14.84
CA LEU A 200 -1.57 12.97 15.68
C LEU A 200 -2.50 11.92 16.30
N LEU A 201 -3.75 12.31 16.61
CA LEU A 201 -4.73 11.45 17.26
C LEU A 201 -5.54 10.56 16.31
N GLN A 202 -5.43 10.75 15.01
CA GLN A 202 -6.08 9.87 14.02
C GLN A 202 -5.32 8.55 13.87
N MET A 203 -5.45 7.69 14.86
CA MET A 203 -4.65 6.46 14.98
C MET A 203 -4.84 5.52 13.79
N THR A 204 -6.08 5.24 13.39
CA THR A 204 -6.37 4.29 12.28
C THR A 204 -5.78 4.77 10.95
N ALA A 205 -6.09 5.98 10.51
CA ALA A 205 -5.55 6.53 9.26
C ALA A 205 -4.03 6.74 9.35
N GLY A 206 -3.51 7.09 10.52
CA GLY A 206 -2.07 7.22 10.78
C GLY A 206 -1.29 5.93 10.57
N THR A 207 -1.92 4.74 10.75
CA THR A 207 -1.22 3.46 10.45
C THR A 207 -0.89 3.32 8.97
N TYR A 208 -1.73 3.84 8.07
CA TYR A 208 -1.44 3.84 6.63
C TYR A 208 -0.31 4.81 6.29
N MET A 209 -0.28 6.01 6.91
CA MET A 209 0.86 6.93 6.76
C MET A 209 2.18 6.23 7.06
N ASP A 210 2.23 5.51 8.19
CA ASP A 210 3.44 4.86 8.66
C ASP A 210 3.87 3.69 7.76
N GLU A 211 2.91 2.86 7.35
CA GLU A 211 3.18 1.67 6.55
C GLU A 211 3.59 2.02 5.12
N PHE A 212 2.88 2.95 4.48
CA PHE A 212 3.19 3.37 3.12
C PHE A 212 4.49 4.17 3.06
N ALA A 213 4.78 5.02 4.07
CA ALA A 213 6.06 5.71 4.15
C ALA A 213 7.25 4.74 4.22
N GLU A 214 7.17 3.70 5.03
CA GLU A 214 8.22 2.69 5.14
C GLU A 214 8.31 1.83 3.87
N PHE A 215 7.19 1.31 3.39
CA PHE A 215 7.13 0.42 2.23
C PHE A 215 7.68 1.08 0.95
N HIS A 216 7.21 2.30 0.64
CA HIS A 216 7.64 3.00 -0.58
C HIS A 216 9.03 3.64 -0.48
N ASN A 217 9.58 3.88 0.72
CA ASN A 217 10.92 4.45 0.84
C ASN A 217 12.02 3.41 1.13
N LYS A 218 11.62 2.19 1.50
CA LYS A 218 12.56 1.12 1.86
C LYS A 218 12.33 -0.17 1.06
N ASP A 219 11.18 -0.79 1.28
CA ASP A 219 10.94 -2.16 0.83
C ASP A 219 10.95 -2.31 -0.68
N LEU A 220 10.36 -1.35 -1.41
CA LEU A 220 10.30 -1.40 -2.88
C LEU A 220 11.67 -1.28 -3.52
N PHE A 221 12.58 -0.46 -2.98
CA PHE A 221 13.97 -0.38 -3.47
C PHE A 221 14.70 -1.70 -3.32
N VAL A 222 14.63 -2.28 -2.12
CA VAL A 222 15.31 -3.57 -1.85
C VAL A 222 14.72 -4.65 -2.74
N ARG A 223 13.39 -4.72 -2.87
CA ARG A 223 12.71 -5.70 -3.70
C ARG A 223 13.10 -5.57 -5.17
N GLN A 224 13.00 -4.37 -5.73
CA GLN A 224 13.42 -4.12 -7.12
C GLN A 224 14.86 -4.57 -7.35
N ARG A 225 15.78 -4.16 -6.47
CA ARG A 225 17.21 -4.49 -6.60
C ARG A 225 17.49 -5.98 -6.57
N LEU A 226 16.83 -6.71 -5.69
CA LEU A 226 17.09 -8.14 -5.49
C LEU A 226 16.31 -9.05 -6.46
N THR A 227 15.14 -8.60 -6.92
CA THR A 227 14.25 -9.46 -7.72
C THR A 227 13.93 -8.91 -9.11
N GLY A 228 14.14 -7.62 -9.36
CA GLY A 228 13.64 -6.94 -10.56
C GLY A 228 12.12 -6.81 -10.61
N ILE A 229 11.40 -7.16 -9.53
CA ILE A 229 9.94 -7.07 -9.44
C ILE A 229 9.57 -5.82 -8.65
N VAL A 230 8.67 -5.02 -9.20
CA VAL A 230 8.04 -3.89 -8.52
C VAL A 230 6.55 -4.19 -8.43
N PRO A 231 5.98 -4.41 -7.23
CA PRO A 231 4.54 -4.54 -7.07
C PRO A 231 3.81 -3.29 -7.55
N CYS A 232 2.68 -3.49 -8.22
CA CYS A 232 1.78 -2.39 -8.54
C CYS A 232 0.91 -2.08 -7.32
N ALA A 233 0.79 -0.80 -6.97
CA ALA A 233 -0.03 -0.34 -5.85
C ALA A 233 -1.51 -0.16 -6.23
N GLY A 234 -1.88 -0.41 -7.48
CA GLY A 234 -3.24 -0.18 -7.99
C GLY A 234 -3.52 1.26 -8.40
N VAL A 235 -2.58 2.17 -8.12
CA VAL A 235 -2.59 3.60 -8.49
C VAL A 235 -1.17 4.09 -8.70
N ALA A 236 -1.00 5.29 -9.24
CA ALA A 236 0.33 5.90 -9.46
C ALA A 236 1.28 4.99 -10.25
N ALA A 237 0.73 4.28 -11.22
CA ALA A 237 1.42 3.26 -12.00
C ALA A 237 1.25 3.52 -13.49
N CYS A 238 2.34 3.44 -14.26
CA CYS A 238 2.33 3.62 -15.71
C CYS A 238 2.83 2.35 -16.39
N PHE A 239 2.06 1.86 -17.35
CA PHE A 239 2.36 0.73 -18.21
C PHE A 239 2.73 1.22 -19.61
N SER A 240 3.81 0.73 -20.21
CA SER A 240 4.12 1.00 -21.60
C SER A 240 3.11 0.33 -22.52
N ARG A 241 3.01 0.84 -23.75
CA ARG A 241 2.26 0.14 -24.80
C ARG A 241 2.73 -1.31 -24.97
N ARG A 242 4.03 -1.53 -24.96
CA ARG A 242 4.61 -2.87 -25.06
C ARG A 242 4.11 -3.77 -23.91
N ALA A 243 4.00 -3.22 -22.71
CA ALA A 243 3.47 -3.96 -21.55
C ALA A 243 1.99 -4.33 -21.74
N ILE A 244 1.15 -3.37 -22.14
CA ILE A 244 -0.27 -3.63 -22.38
C ILE A 244 -0.47 -4.68 -23.48
N GLU A 245 0.24 -4.57 -24.60
CA GLU A 245 0.15 -5.53 -25.71
C GLU A 245 0.65 -6.94 -25.31
N ALA A 246 1.74 -7.02 -24.55
CA ALA A 246 2.28 -8.29 -24.06
C ALA A 246 1.32 -8.97 -23.07
N LEU A 247 0.76 -8.21 -22.13
CA LEU A 247 -0.22 -8.71 -21.16
C LEU A 247 -1.50 -9.17 -21.86
N LYS A 248 -2.01 -8.38 -22.82
CA LYS A 248 -3.19 -8.72 -23.61
C LYS A 248 -2.98 -10.01 -24.40
N SER A 249 -1.81 -10.17 -25.01
CA SER A 249 -1.45 -11.41 -25.72
C SER A 249 -1.36 -12.59 -24.77
N TRP A 250 -0.71 -12.42 -23.63
CA TRP A 250 -0.51 -13.47 -22.62
C TRP A 250 -1.84 -13.93 -22.03
N ARG A 251 -2.78 -13.04 -21.79
CA ARG A 251 -4.12 -13.32 -21.22
C ARG A 251 -5.22 -13.51 -22.27
N ARG A 252 -4.85 -13.66 -23.56
CA ARG A 252 -5.78 -13.96 -24.66
C ARG A 252 -6.87 -12.90 -24.88
N GLY A 253 -6.52 -11.63 -24.72
CA GLY A 253 -7.42 -10.52 -25.01
C GLY A 253 -7.64 -9.54 -23.86
N GLU A 254 -7.36 -9.93 -22.63
CA GLU A 254 -7.49 -9.09 -21.44
C GLU A 254 -6.12 -8.68 -20.88
N VAL A 255 -6.04 -7.51 -20.25
CA VAL A 255 -4.82 -7.04 -19.56
C VAL A 255 -4.87 -7.40 -18.08
N PHE A 256 -6.01 -7.15 -17.45
CA PHE A 256 -6.24 -7.46 -16.04
C PHE A 256 -7.12 -8.69 -15.90
N ASP A 257 -6.85 -9.54 -14.90
CA ASP A 257 -7.66 -10.73 -14.65
C ASP A 257 -8.98 -10.37 -13.94
N PRO A 258 -10.16 -10.55 -14.58
CA PRO A 258 -11.43 -10.16 -14.00
C PRO A 258 -11.79 -10.88 -12.70
N ILE A 259 -11.15 -12.00 -12.40
CA ILE A 259 -11.42 -12.79 -11.19
C ILE A 259 -10.48 -12.41 -10.03
N ALA A 260 -9.43 -11.62 -10.31
CA ALA A 260 -8.47 -11.21 -9.28
C ALA A 260 -9.08 -10.18 -8.34
N LEU A 261 -8.88 -10.36 -7.02
CA LEU A 261 -9.23 -9.36 -6.00
C LEU A 261 -8.16 -8.26 -5.89
N THR A 262 -6.96 -8.54 -6.36
CA THR A 262 -5.79 -7.66 -6.42
C THR A 262 -5.17 -7.83 -7.80
N GLU A 263 -5.87 -7.34 -8.82
CA GLU A 263 -5.49 -7.41 -10.23
C GLU A 263 -4.16 -6.71 -10.51
N ASP A 264 -3.89 -5.67 -9.74
CA ASP A 264 -2.68 -4.86 -9.73
C ASP A 264 -1.46 -5.67 -9.29
N TYR A 265 -1.57 -6.39 -8.17
CA TYR A 265 -0.51 -7.25 -7.67
C TYR A 265 -0.18 -8.37 -8.67
N ASP A 266 -1.19 -9.00 -9.25
CA ASP A 266 -1.05 -10.10 -10.22
C ASP A 266 -0.32 -9.66 -11.49
N VAL A 267 -0.65 -8.49 -12.03
CA VAL A 267 -0.02 -7.92 -13.23
C VAL A 267 1.47 -7.67 -13.02
N ALA A 268 1.87 -7.14 -11.85
CA ALA A 268 3.28 -6.82 -11.58
C ALA A 268 4.21 -8.04 -11.69
N PHE A 269 3.73 -9.21 -11.30
CA PHE A 269 4.50 -10.46 -11.42
C PHE A 269 4.52 -11.01 -12.85
N ALA A 270 3.43 -10.83 -13.60
CA ALA A 270 3.38 -11.20 -15.00
C ALA A 270 4.43 -10.43 -15.83
N MET A 271 4.70 -9.16 -15.50
CA MET A 271 5.71 -8.34 -16.19
C MET A 271 7.07 -9.03 -16.25
N LYS A 272 7.56 -9.56 -15.12
CA LYS A 272 8.86 -10.22 -15.06
C LYS A 272 8.89 -11.49 -15.92
N SER A 273 7.83 -12.30 -15.87
CA SER A 273 7.75 -13.53 -16.67
C SER A 273 7.70 -13.26 -18.16
N LEU A 274 7.23 -12.09 -18.57
CA LEU A 274 7.20 -11.62 -19.95
C LEU A 274 8.48 -10.89 -20.39
N GLY A 275 9.49 -10.82 -19.51
CA GLY A 275 10.77 -10.14 -19.82
C GLY A 275 10.65 -8.62 -19.90
N LEU A 276 9.62 -8.05 -19.28
CA LEU A 276 9.36 -6.61 -19.24
C LEU A 276 10.14 -5.95 -18.09
N LYS A 277 10.60 -4.71 -18.31
CA LYS A 277 11.42 -3.97 -17.35
C LYS A 277 10.52 -3.13 -16.44
N ALA A 278 10.59 -3.38 -15.13
CA ALA A 278 9.90 -2.60 -14.12
C ALA A 278 10.85 -1.63 -13.41
N ALA A 279 10.35 -0.46 -13.02
CA ALA A 279 11.05 0.50 -12.18
C ALA A 279 10.16 1.04 -11.08
N PHE A 280 10.71 1.15 -9.87
CA PHE A 280 10.17 2.00 -8.82
C PHE A 280 10.89 3.35 -8.89
N ALA A 281 10.16 4.41 -9.24
CA ALA A 281 10.73 5.72 -9.47
C ALA A 281 10.41 6.66 -8.30
N LEU A 282 11.36 6.87 -7.40
CA LEU A 282 11.32 7.92 -6.39
C LEU A 282 12.13 9.10 -6.90
N ASN A 283 11.46 10.14 -7.35
CA ASN A 283 12.06 11.41 -7.74
C ASN A 283 11.65 12.50 -6.76
N GLU A 284 12.63 13.22 -6.24
CA GLU A 284 12.41 14.40 -5.40
C GLU A 284 12.67 15.62 -6.27
N ALA A 285 11.63 16.39 -6.55
CA ALA A 285 11.77 17.67 -7.22
C ALA A 285 11.42 18.79 -6.23
N PRO A 286 12.14 19.93 -6.25
CA PRO A 286 11.71 21.11 -5.53
C PRO A 286 10.38 21.55 -6.14
N TYR A 287 9.31 21.44 -5.38
CA TYR A 287 7.98 21.87 -5.77
C TYR A 287 7.60 23.08 -4.95
N THR A 288 7.17 24.13 -5.62
CA THR A 288 6.69 25.35 -4.96
C THR A 288 5.20 25.22 -4.71
N LEU A 289 4.82 24.99 -3.47
CA LEU A 289 3.41 25.06 -3.04
C LEU A 289 3.04 26.49 -2.72
N ASP A 290 2.10 27.03 -3.45
CA ASP A 290 1.46 28.30 -3.13
C ASP A 290 0.30 28.03 -2.15
N ILE A 291 0.51 28.26 -0.86
CA ILE A 291 -0.50 28.06 0.19
C ILE A 291 -1.19 29.41 0.44
N PRO A 292 -2.51 29.55 0.20
CA PRO A 292 -3.25 30.73 0.55
C PRO A 292 -3.21 31.00 2.06
N ARG A 293 -2.72 32.17 2.47
CA ARG A 293 -2.85 32.68 3.83
C ARG A 293 -3.77 33.90 3.85
N GLY A 294 -5.10 33.63 3.88
CA GLY A 294 -6.13 34.73 3.82
C GLY A 294 -6.45 35.12 2.36
N ALA A 295 -7.27 36.19 2.22
CA ALA A 295 -7.85 36.59 0.93
C ALA A 295 -6.81 37.08 -0.11
N ASP A 296 -5.66 37.61 0.34
CA ASP A 296 -4.66 38.22 -0.55
C ASP A 296 -3.20 37.83 -0.28
N GLN A 297 -2.95 36.81 0.55
CA GLN A 297 -1.59 36.37 0.85
C GLN A 297 -1.39 34.91 0.45
N VAL A 298 -0.33 34.67 -0.34
CA VAL A 298 0.12 33.33 -0.73
C VAL A 298 1.50 33.11 -0.10
N GLN A 299 1.60 32.05 0.70
CA GLN A 299 2.91 31.60 1.20
C GLN A 299 3.48 30.60 0.20
N ARG A 300 4.64 30.91 -0.37
CA ARG A 300 5.41 29.98 -1.17
C ARG A 300 6.31 29.14 -0.28
N ILE A 301 6.09 27.83 -0.31
CA ILE A 301 6.97 26.86 0.33
C ILE A 301 7.66 26.08 -0.78
N ALA A 302 8.98 26.27 -0.90
CA ALA A 302 9.83 25.48 -1.79
C ALA A 302 10.47 24.36 -0.95
N GLU A 303 9.87 23.20 -0.92
CA GLU A 303 10.44 22.00 -0.30
C GLU A 303 10.66 20.93 -1.35
N PRO A 304 11.76 20.15 -1.26
CA PRO A 304 11.91 18.95 -2.09
C PRO A 304 10.87 17.92 -1.64
N LEU A 305 9.78 17.84 -2.39
CA LEU A 305 8.75 16.82 -2.19
C LEU A 305 8.94 15.69 -3.19
N ALA A 306 8.73 14.46 -2.74
CA ALA A 306 8.66 13.33 -3.66
C ALA A 306 7.48 13.49 -4.61
N ILE A 307 7.73 13.26 -5.91
CA ILE A 307 6.66 13.10 -6.90
C ILE A 307 5.91 11.82 -6.53
N ALA A 308 4.71 11.97 -6.01
CA ALA A 308 3.92 10.89 -5.42
C ALA A 308 2.42 11.19 -5.53
N THR A 309 1.63 10.17 -5.75
CA THR A 309 0.17 10.26 -5.60
C THR A 309 -0.21 10.24 -4.12
N ARG A 310 -1.25 11.00 -3.76
CA ARG A 310 -1.76 11.05 -2.39
C ARG A 310 -3.21 10.59 -2.33
N GLU A 311 -3.49 9.76 -1.33
CA GLU A 311 -4.79 9.14 -1.13
C GLU A 311 -5.35 9.35 0.27
N ASN A 312 -6.68 9.22 0.35
CA ASN A 312 -7.41 9.16 1.60
C ASN A 312 -7.64 7.73 2.05
N PHE A 313 -6.84 7.27 3.02
CA PHE A 313 -7.06 5.97 3.64
C PHE A 313 -8.13 6.03 4.74
N PRO A 314 -8.82 4.90 5.03
CA PRO A 314 -9.87 4.84 6.01
C PRO A 314 -9.44 5.33 7.40
N SER A 315 -10.22 6.24 7.98
CA SER A 315 -10.08 6.69 9.36
C SER A 315 -10.89 5.84 10.35
N ASP A 316 -11.90 5.12 9.87
CA ASP A 316 -12.71 4.20 10.65
C ASP A 316 -12.04 2.82 10.74
N TYR A 317 -12.05 2.24 11.95
CA TYR A 317 -11.44 0.93 12.22
C TYR A 317 -12.07 -0.20 11.40
N ARG A 318 -13.40 -0.18 11.23
CA ARG A 318 -14.13 -1.23 10.51
C ARG A 318 -13.83 -1.18 9.01
N ALA A 319 -13.80 0.01 8.43
CA ALA A 319 -13.41 0.21 7.04
C ALA A 319 -11.96 -0.25 6.81
N ALA A 320 -11.04 0.10 7.72
CA ALA A 320 -9.64 -0.27 7.65
C ALA A 320 -9.42 -1.79 7.65
N TYR A 321 -9.97 -2.53 8.62
CA TYR A 321 -9.76 -3.99 8.63
C TYR A 321 -10.47 -4.70 7.47
N ARG A 322 -11.58 -4.17 6.95
CA ARG A 322 -12.25 -4.72 5.75
C ARG A 322 -11.38 -4.55 4.51
N GLN A 323 -10.79 -3.37 4.31
CA GLN A 323 -9.87 -3.10 3.21
C GLN A 323 -8.64 -4.02 3.28
N ARG A 324 -7.99 -4.11 4.46
CA ARG A 324 -6.84 -4.99 4.65
C ARG A 324 -7.18 -6.48 4.50
N ALA A 325 -8.38 -6.91 4.93
CA ALA A 325 -8.82 -8.29 4.71
C ALA A 325 -8.94 -8.62 3.22
N ARG A 326 -9.38 -7.66 2.38
CA ARG A 326 -9.40 -7.81 0.91
C ARG A 326 -8.00 -7.99 0.35
N TRP A 327 -7.03 -7.17 0.79
CA TRP A 327 -5.64 -7.31 0.38
C TRP A 327 -5.05 -8.67 0.79
N LEU A 328 -5.32 -9.11 2.03
CA LEU A 328 -4.87 -10.43 2.50
C LEU A 328 -5.49 -11.58 1.70
N LEU A 329 -6.77 -11.46 1.32
CA LEU A 329 -7.44 -12.45 0.46
C LEU A 329 -6.81 -12.51 -0.93
N GLY A 330 -6.60 -11.37 -1.57
CA GLY A 330 -6.03 -11.28 -2.90
C GLY A 330 -4.55 -11.72 -2.93
N ILE A 331 -3.71 -11.13 -2.10
CA ILE A 331 -2.26 -11.38 -2.10
C ILE A 331 -1.92 -12.73 -1.45
N GLY A 332 -2.49 -12.97 -0.26
CA GLY A 332 -2.09 -14.11 0.58
C GLY A 332 -2.71 -15.44 0.16
N PHE A 333 -3.98 -15.45 -0.24
CA PHE A 333 -4.67 -16.69 -0.61
C PHE A 333 -4.78 -16.88 -2.12
N GLN A 334 -5.36 -15.90 -2.84
CA GLN A 334 -5.55 -16.03 -4.28
C GLN A 334 -4.23 -15.94 -5.04
N GLY A 335 -3.36 -14.97 -4.70
CA GLY A 335 -2.04 -14.81 -5.28
C GLY A 335 -1.11 -16.00 -5.01
N ALA A 336 -1.25 -16.67 -3.86
CA ALA A 336 -0.47 -17.88 -3.56
C ALA A 336 -0.75 -19.03 -4.51
N SER A 337 -2.01 -19.22 -4.89
CA SER A 337 -2.40 -20.29 -5.82
C SER A 337 -2.04 -20.00 -7.28
N LYS A 338 -2.03 -18.71 -7.68
CA LYS A 338 -1.79 -18.30 -9.08
C LYS A 338 -0.30 -18.09 -9.39
N LEU A 339 0.42 -17.38 -8.52
CA LEU A 339 1.76 -16.87 -8.78
C LEU A 339 2.88 -17.83 -8.28
N GLY A 340 2.51 -18.89 -7.55
CA GLY A 340 3.50 -19.79 -6.96
C GLY A 340 4.43 -19.09 -5.96
N TRP A 341 5.69 -19.56 -5.87
CA TRP A 341 6.69 -19.07 -4.90
C TRP A 341 7.90 -18.37 -5.52
N GLY A 342 7.85 -18.11 -6.83
CA GLY A 342 8.99 -17.56 -7.56
C GLY A 342 10.09 -18.58 -7.83
N ASN A 343 11.11 -18.18 -8.59
CA ASN A 343 12.17 -19.04 -9.08
C ASN A 343 13.47 -18.91 -8.26
N THR A 344 13.73 -17.73 -7.70
CA THR A 344 14.95 -17.45 -6.93
C THR A 344 14.67 -17.43 -5.42
N LEU A 345 15.72 -17.60 -4.60
CA LEU A 345 15.62 -17.52 -3.15
C LEU A 345 15.08 -16.15 -2.71
N THR A 346 15.55 -15.07 -3.33
CA THR A 346 15.09 -13.71 -3.03
C THR A 346 13.60 -13.51 -3.35
N GLU A 347 13.13 -14.02 -4.48
CA GLU A 347 11.70 -14.04 -4.80
C GLU A 347 10.89 -14.78 -3.75
N LYS A 348 11.35 -15.97 -3.32
CA LYS A 348 10.69 -16.78 -2.29
C LYS A 348 10.59 -16.02 -0.96
N ILE A 349 11.65 -15.30 -0.56
CA ILE A 349 11.64 -14.46 0.64
C ILE A 349 10.57 -13.36 0.53
N PHE A 350 10.50 -12.64 -0.60
CA PHE A 350 9.50 -11.59 -0.79
C PHE A 350 8.08 -12.14 -0.90
N PHE A 351 7.87 -13.28 -1.55
CA PHE A 351 6.56 -13.94 -1.56
C PHE A 351 6.13 -14.41 -0.17
N LEU A 352 7.07 -14.94 0.63
CA LEU A 352 6.81 -15.27 2.03
C LEU A 352 6.42 -14.02 2.82
N ARG A 353 7.17 -12.93 2.64
CA ARG A 353 6.91 -11.64 3.27
C ARG A 353 5.50 -11.10 2.97
N ASP A 354 5.09 -11.15 1.71
CA ASP A 354 3.75 -10.72 1.29
C ASP A 354 2.63 -11.57 1.93
N ARG A 355 2.84 -12.90 2.02
CA ARG A 355 1.83 -13.88 2.46
C ARG A 355 1.77 -14.06 3.97
N LYS A 356 2.90 -13.89 4.68
CA LYS A 356 2.93 -14.00 6.15
C LYS A 356 2.06 -12.97 6.85
N GLY A 357 1.65 -11.90 6.15
CA GLY A 357 0.74 -10.87 6.66
C GLY A 357 -0.55 -11.41 7.26
N ILE A 358 -1.02 -12.60 6.81
CA ILE A 358 -2.19 -13.28 7.38
C ILE A 358 -1.97 -13.62 8.86
N LEU A 359 -0.75 -13.98 9.25
CA LEU A 359 -0.39 -14.37 10.61
C LEU A 359 0.05 -13.20 11.49
N SER A 360 0.41 -12.06 10.89
CA SER A 360 1.04 -10.92 11.60
C SER A 360 0.22 -10.44 12.79
N GLY A 361 -1.08 -10.23 12.59
CA GLY A 361 -1.97 -9.76 13.65
C GLY A 361 -2.17 -10.78 14.76
N ILE A 362 -2.25 -12.07 14.44
CA ILE A 362 -2.41 -13.16 15.40
C ILE A 362 -1.16 -13.24 16.30
N ILE A 363 0.02 -13.27 15.69
CA ILE A 363 1.30 -13.29 16.40
C ILE A 363 1.44 -12.07 17.31
N ALA A 364 1.07 -10.88 16.84
CA ALA A 364 1.15 -9.65 17.62
C ALA A 364 0.20 -9.68 18.85
N VAL A 365 -1.04 -10.14 18.68
CA VAL A 365 -2.00 -10.23 19.81
C VAL A 365 -1.54 -11.25 20.85
N VAL A 366 -1.00 -12.40 20.43
CA VAL A 366 -0.39 -13.36 21.36
C VAL A 366 0.81 -12.74 22.06
N ALA A 367 1.67 -12.00 21.35
CA ALA A 367 2.80 -11.29 21.96
C ALA A 367 2.33 -10.27 23.02
N TYR A 368 1.24 -9.52 22.76
CA TYR A 368 0.66 -8.59 23.74
C TYR A 368 0.10 -9.32 24.97
N PHE A 369 -0.60 -10.44 24.77
CA PHE A 369 -1.08 -11.27 25.86
C PHE A 369 0.09 -11.75 26.74
N LEU A 370 1.14 -12.27 26.13
CA LEU A 370 2.34 -12.72 26.85
C LEU A 370 3.03 -11.55 27.57
N ALA A 371 3.24 -10.42 26.90
CA ALA A 371 3.85 -9.24 27.51
C ALA A 371 3.05 -8.74 28.72
N PHE A 372 1.70 -8.71 28.61
CA PHE A 372 0.84 -8.38 29.74
C PHE A 372 1.05 -9.33 30.93
N ASN A 373 1.10 -10.65 30.66
CA ASN A 373 1.33 -11.66 31.72
C ASN A 373 2.72 -11.52 32.33
N ALA A 374 3.76 -11.24 31.54
CA ALA A 374 5.10 -11.01 32.09
C ALA A 374 5.11 -9.83 33.08
N VAL A 375 4.48 -8.70 32.69
CA VAL A 375 4.35 -7.52 33.54
C VAL A 375 3.51 -7.85 34.78
N ALA A 376 2.39 -8.58 34.62
CA ALA A 376 1.54 -8.99 35.74
C ALA A 376 2.32 -9.85 36.76
N ILE A 377 3.08 -10.84 36.30
CA ILE A 377 3.91 -11.69 37.19
C ILE A 377 4.95 -10.84 37.92
N LEU A 378 5.61 -9.91 37.27
CA LEU A 378 6.57 -8.99 37.89
C LEU A 378 5.90 -8.15 39.00
N VAL A 379 4.74 -7.56 38.71
CA VAL A 379 4.00 -6.74 39.67
C VAL A 379 3.49 -7.60 40.86
N LEU A 380 2.85 -8.74 40.58
CA LEU A 380 2.35 -9.64 41.62
C LEU A 380 3.48 -10.20 42.48
N GLY A 381 4.66 -10.45 41.89
CA GLY A 381 5.87 -10.86 42.63
C GLY A 381 6.39 -9.81 43.61
N THR A 382 6.03 -8.53 43.47
CA THR A 382 6.30 -7.50 44.47
C THR A 382 5.32 -7.51 45.64
N LEU A 383 4.13 -8.12 45.45
CA LEU A 383 3.01 -8.14 46.41
C LEU A 383 2.87 -9.47 47.12
N SER A 384 3.34 -10.57 46.52
CA SER A 384 3.18 -11.93 47.07
C SER A 384 4.47 -12.74 46.88
N GLU A 385 4.88 -13.44 47.92
CA GLU A 385 6.05 -14.32 47.86
C GLU A 385 5.83 -15.51 46.94
N GLU A 386 4.62 -16.03 46.88
CA GLU A 386 4.21 -17.11 46.00
C GLU A 386 4.46 -16.73 44.51
N TRP A 387 3.98 -15.56 44.10
CA TRP A 387 4.20 -15.07 42.71
C TRP A 387 5.67 -14.74 42.44
N ARG A 388 6.40 -14.32 43.48
CA ARG A 388 7.84 -14.07 43.34
C ARG A 388 8.61 -15.35 43.07
N ILE A 389 8.29 -16.44 43.84
CA ILE A 389 8.92 -17.75 43.67
C ILE A 389 8.57 -18.34 42.29
N ALA A 390 7.29 -18.37 41.93
CA ALA A 390 6.86 -18.83 40.62
C ALA A 390 7.53 -18.03 39.49
N GLY A 391 7.67 -16.71 39.66
CA GLY A 391 8.34 -15.82 38.69
C GLY A 391 9.82 -16.14 38.44
N TYR A 392 10.50 -16.87 39.30
CA TYR A 392 11.88 -17.31 39.04
C TYR A 392 12.02 -18.20 37.83
N ALA A 393 10.96 -18.93 37.44
CA ALA A 393 10.95 -19.68 36.17
C ALA A 393 11.16 -18.79 34.93
N MET A 394 10.74 -17.50 34.98
CA MET A 394 10.97 -16.52 33.95
C MET A 394 12.43 -16.08 33.81
N LEU A 395 13.27 -16.43 34.78
CA LEU A 395 14.70 -16.11 34.82
C LEU A 395 15.57 -17.18 34.14
N ASP A 396 14.96 -18.20 33.51
CA ASP A 396 15.71 -19.18 32.72
C ASP A 396 16.65 -18.50 31.74
N PRO A 397 17.93 -18.91 31.66
CA PRO A 397 18.91 -18.27 30.79
C PRO A 397 18.51 -18.27 29.32
N THR A 398 17.92 -19.36 28.84
CA THR A 398 17.49 -19.48 27.43
C THR A 398 16.32 -18.53 27.14
N LEU A 399 15.35 -18.47 28.06
CA LEU A 399 14.21 -17.58 27.93
C LEU A 399 14.65 -16.11 27.97
N ARG A 400 15.64 -15.75 28.78
CA ARG A 400 16.22 -14.40 28.81
C ARG A 400 16.84 -14.01 27.47
N VAL A 401 17.54 -14.94 26.81
CA VAL A 401 18.08 -14.69 25.45
C VAL A 401 16.96 -14.47 24.46
N VAL A 402 15.91 -15.30 24.49
CA VAL A 402 14.73 -15.12 23.62
C VAL A 402 14.07 -13.77 23.84
N PHE A 403 13.87 -13.35 25.11
CA PHE A 403 13.33 -12.03 25.43
C PHE A 403 14.22 -10.89 24.92
N PHE A 404 15.52 -10.97 25.17
CA PHE A 404 16.46 -9.94 24.74
C PHE A 404 16.44 -9.76 23.23
N VAL A 405 16.47 -10.85 22.47
CA VAL A 405 16.41 -10.81 21.01
C VAL A 405 15.08 -10.19 20.54
N ASN A 406 13.95 -10.58 21.12
CA ASN A 406 12.64 -10.01 20.76
C ASN A 406 12.56 -8.51 21.09
N ILE A 407 13.14 -8.04 22.19
CA ILE A 407 13.22 -6.61 22.52
C ILE A 407 14.03 -5.85 21.46
N LEU A 408 15.18 -6.39 21.04
CA LEU A 408 15.99 -5.77 19.98
C LEU A 408 15.23 -5.71 18.66
N LEU A 409 14.50 -6.77 18.27
CA LEU A 409 13.67 -6.80 17.08
C LEU A 409 12.53 -5.78 17.15
N LEU A 410 11.88 -5.66 18.31
CA LEU A 410 10.85 -4.64 18.55
C LEU A 410 11.42 -3.22 18.43
N ILE A 411 12.55 -2.95 19.06
CA ILE A 411 13.21 -1.63 18.97
C ILE A 411 13.57 -1.34 17.51
N ASN A 412 14.20 -2.28 16.79
CA ASN A 412 14.49 -2.12 15.37
C ASN A 412 13.22 -1.77 14.57
N ARG A 413 12.14 -2.54 14.76
CA ARG A 413 10.85 -2.32 14.08
C ARG A 413 10.29 -0.93 14.32
N LEU A 414 10.30 -0.46 15.57
CA LEU A 414 9.83 0.87 15.94
C LEU A 414 10.70 1.98 15.33
N VAL A 415 12.03 1.82 15.43
CA VAL A 415 12.99 2.79 14.88
C VAL A 415 12.85 2.93 13.36
N GLN A 416 12.78 1.81 12.63
CA GLN A 416 12.55 1.85 11.16
C GLN A 416 11.27 2.61 10.83
N ARG A 417 10.14 2.24 11.47
CA ARG A 417 8.86 2.90 11.26
C ARG A 417 8.92 4.41 11.54
N MET A 418 9.54 4.80 12.66
CA MET A 418 9.70 6.20 13.04
C MET A 418 10.55 6.99 12.04
N ILE A 419 11.65 6.42 11.57
CA ILE A 419 12.55 7.07 10.59
C ILE A 419 11.81 7.38 9.29
N PHE A 420 11.12 6.38 8.71
CA PHE A 420 10.45 6.54 7.43
C PHE A 420 9.19 7.41 7.53
N THR A 421 8.42 7.32 8.60
CA THR A 421 7.29 8.22 8.84
C THR A 421 7.77 9.66 9.02
N ARG A 422 8.86 9.86 9.80
CA ARG A 422 9.44 11.20 10.00
C ARG A 422 9.91 11.83 8.68
N SER A 423 10.50 11.05 7.78
CA SER A 423 11.04 11.57 6.52
C SER A 423 9.98 12.17 5.58
N ILE A 424 8.71 11.72 5.71
CA ILE A 424 7.60 12.20 4.88
C ILE A 424 6.72 13.21 5.63
N TYR A 425 6.45 12.96 6.94
CA TYR A 425 5.41 13.67 7.69
C TYR A 425 5.95 14.50 8.85
N GLY A 426 7.28 14.53 9.04
CA GLY A 426 7.93 15.31 10.09
C GLY A 426 8.03 14.60 11.44
N PHE A 427 8.73 15.25 12.38
CA PHE A 427 9.17 14.66 13.65
C PHE A 427 8.02 14.14 14.53
N GLY A 428 6.96 14.94 14.71
CA GLY A 428 5.82 14.58 15.55
C GLY A 428 5.10 13.31 15.07
N GLN A 429 4.91 13.19 13.75
CA GLN A 429 4.31 11.99 13.15
C GLN A 429 5.24 10.78 13.28
N GLY A 430 6.56 10.98 13.13
CA GLY A 430 7.55 9.94 13.36
C GLY A 430 7.47 9.37 14.77
N LEU A 431 7.37 10.20 15.81
CA LEU A 431 7.20 9.73 17.20
C LEU A 431 5.89 8.98 17.39
N MET A 432 4.80 9.47 16.81
CA MET A 432 3.49 8.83 16.91
C MET A 432 3.40 7.50 16.15
N ALA A 433 4.33 7.21 15.26
CA ALA A 433 4.39 5.92 14.58
C ALA A 433 4.59 4.75 15.58
N ALA A 434 5.32 4.96 16.67
CA ALA A 434 5.55 3.91 17.68
C ALA A 434 4.25 3.45 18.36
N PRO A 435 3.41 4.28 19.00
CA PRO A 435 2.14 3.82 19.55
C PRO A 435 1.15 3.34 18.49
N ARG A 436 1.19 3.88 17.26
CA ARG A 436 0.32 3.43 16.16
C ARG A 436 0.60 2.00 15.70
N VAL A 437 1.80 1.45 15.94
CA VAL A 437 2.08 0.02 15.67
C VAL A 437 1.10 -0.89 16.40
N VAL A 438 0.69 -0.55 17.64
CA VAL A 438 -0.29 -1.33 18.38
C VAL A 438 -1.64 -1.33 17.66
N PHE A 439 -2.10 -0.15 17.20
CA PHE A 439 -3.34 -0.02 16.43
C PHE A 439 -3.26 -0.77 15.10
N SER A 440 -2.14 -0.67 14.37
CA SER A 440 -1.91 -1.42 13.14
C SER A 440 -2.04 -2.93 13.36
N ASN A 441 -1.44 -3.45 14.43
CA ASN A 441 -1.51 -4.87 14.76
C ASN A 441 -2.93 -5.33 15.11
N LEU A 442 -3.72 -4.52 15.81
CA LEU A 442 -5.14 -4.82 16.09
C LEU A 442 -5.99 -4.81 14.81
N ILE A 443 -5.76 -3.85 13.91
CA ILE A 443 -6.41 -3.82 12.60
C ILE A 443 -6.03 -5.06 11.79
N ASN A 444 -4.74 -5.42 11.74
CA ASN A 444 -4.25 -6.60 11.04
C ASN A 444 -4.77 -7.90 11.64
N PHE A 445 -4.95 -7.99 12.96
CA PHE A 445 -5.60 -9.12 13.62
C PHE A 445 -7.04 -9.29 13.15
N SER A 446 -7.83 -8.22 13.19
CA SER A 446 -9.23 -8.25 12.73
C SER A 446 -9.33 -8.55 11.23
N ALA A 447 -8.40 -8.00 10.43
CA ALA A 447 -8.31 -8.28 8.99
C ALA A 447 -7.95 -9.73 8.70
N GLY A 448 -6.98 -10.30 9.42
CA GLY A 448 -6.57 -11.69 9.29
C GLY A 448 -7.68 -12.67 9.65
N LEU A 449 -8.38 -12.44 10.78
CA LEU A 449 -9.54 -13.27 11.17
C LEU A 449 -10.66 -13.19 10.13
N ARG A 450 -10.98 -11.98 9.63
CA ARG A 450 -11.97 -11.81 8.57
C ARG A 450 -11.58 -12.51 7.28
N ALA A 451 -10.32 -12.38 6.86
CA ALA A 451 -9.82 -13.03 5.65
C ALA A 451 -9.87 -14.56 5.76
N LEU A 452 -9.45 -15.12 6.89
CA LEU A 452 -9.57 -16.56 7.18
C LEU A 452 -11.03 -17.03 7.18
N TYR A 453 -11.94 -16.29 7.85
CA TYR A 453 -13.37 -16.62 7.85
C TYR A 453 -13.95 -16.64 6.43
N ILE A 454 -13.67 -15.60 5.61
CA ILE A 454 -14.16 -15.52 4.24
C ILE A 454 -13.58 -16.66 3.40
N PHE A 455 -12.28 -16.89 3.48
CA PHE A 455 -11.62 -17.91 2.65
C PHE A 455 -12.03 -19.34 3.04
N VAL A 456 -11.95 -19.69 4.32
CA VAL A 456 -12.21 -21.07 4.77
C VAL A 456 -13.71 -21.38 4.79
N TRP A 457 -14.51 -20.51 5.41
CA TRP A 457 -15.92 -20.81 5.65
C TRP A 457 -16.83 -20.42 4.48
N ARG A 458 -16.70 -19.21 3.95
CA ARG A 458 -17.56 -18.77 2.86
C ARG A 458 -17.13 -19.37 1.52
N HIS A 459 -15.86 -19.23 1.16
CA HIS A 459 -15.37 -19.66 -0.14
C HIS A 459 -15.17 -21.18 -0.22
N LYS A 460 -14.35 -21.79 0.65
CA LYS A 460 -14.03 -23.23 0.56
C LYS A 460 -15.19 -24.13 1.02
N ALA A 461 -15.85 -23.83 2.15
CA ALA A 461 -16.90 -24.68 2.69
C ALA A 461 -18.26 -24.48 2.02
N ARG A 462 -18.63 -23.25 1.62
CA ARG A 462 -19.91 -22.92 1.01
C ARG A 462 -19.87 -22.69 -0.50
N GLY A 463 -18.69 -22.63 -1.10
CA GLY A 463 -18.52 -22.37 -2.53
C GLY A 463 -18.89 -20.95 -2.98
N GLU A 464 -18.98 -20.00 -2.03
CA GLU A 464 -19.28 -18.61 -2.37
C GLU A 464 -18.11 -17.99 -3.14
N PRO A 465 -18.36 -17.20 -4.21
CA PRO A 465 -17.30 -16.50 -4.91
C PRO A 465 -16.65 -15.45 -4.00
N LEU A 466 -15.35 -15.25 -4.16
CA LEU A 466 -14.67 -14.13 -3.54
C LEU A 466 -15.14 -12.84 -4.24
N SER A 467 -15.80 -11.94 -3.51
CA SER A 467 -16.37 -10.71 -4.05
C SER A 467 -15.62 -9.48 -3.54
N TRP A 468 -15.62 -8.43 -4.36
CA TRP A 468 -15.03 -7.14 -4.01
C TRP A 468 -15.90 -6.42 -2.95
N ASP A 469 -15.29 -6.13 -1.79
CA ASP A 469 -15.92 -5.40 -0.69
C ASP A 469 -15.51 -3.92 -0.82
N LYS A 470 -16.38 -3.11 -1.48
CA LYS A 470 -16.09 -1.70 -1.75
C LYS A 470 -15.95 -0.88 -0.44
N THR A 471 -14.93 -0.04 -0.36
CA THR A 471 -14.81 1.04 0.63
C THR A 471 -15.48 2.31 0.10
N SER A 472 -16.09 3.10 0.98
CA SER A 472 -16.59 4.44 0.63
C SER A 472 -15.44 5.43 0.60
N HIS A 473 -15.39 6.27 -0.44
CA HIS A 473 -14.35 7.28 -0.63
C HIS A 473 -14.88 8.67 -0.30
N THR A 474 -14.00 9.54 0.22
CA THR A 474 -14.31 10.93 0.53
C THR A 474 -13.14 11.81 0.10
N ILE A 475 -13.42 12.93 -0.54
CA ILE A 475 -12.37 13.92 -0.84
C ILE A 475 -11.96 14.62 0.45
N PRO A 476 -10.65 14.89 0.68
CA PRO A 476 -10.20 15.79 1.71
C PRO A 476 -10.78 17.18 1.43
N ASN A 477 -11.40 17.82 2.42
CA ASN A 477 -11.72 19.24 2.32
C ASN A 477 -10.40 20.01 2.23
N HIS A 478 -9.97 20.40 1.04
CA HIS A 478 -8.76 21.19 0.79
C HIS A 478 -8.67 22.48 1.62
N ASN A 479 -9.80 22.98 2.10
CA ASN A 479 -9.88 24.21 2.92
C ASN A 479 -9.48 24.02 4.39
N VAL A 480 -9.38 22.79 4.91
CA VAL A 480 -9.10 22.54 6.35
C VAL A 480 -7.64 22.16 6.59
N GLU A 481 -6.96 21.54 5.64
CA GLU A 481 -5.58 21.06 5.83
C GLU A 481 -4.52 22.12 5.50
N ALA A 482 -4.79 23.07 4.61
CA ALA A 482 -3.91 24.21 4.34
C ALA A 482 -3.79 25.21 5.53
N ALA A 483 -4.71 25.14 6.51
CA ALA A 483 -4.72 26.02 7.66
C ALA A 483 -4.05 25.44 8.92
N GLN A 484 -3.51 24.22 8.87
CA GLN A 484 -2.95 23.50 10.04
C GLN A 484 -1.48 23.08 9.88
N THR A 485 -0.77 23.55 8.85
CA THR A 485 0.69 23.34 8.71
C THR A 485 1.51 24.50 9.27
#